data_48abf20e007063da995d52a7d3e267af
#
_entry.id   48abf20e007063da995d52a7d3e267af
#
_cell.length_a   1.000
_cell.length_b   1.000
_cell.length_c   1.000
_cell.angle_alpha   90.00
_cell.angle_beta   90.00
_cell.angle_gamma   90.00
#
_symmetry.space_group_name_H-M   'P 1'
#
loop_
_entity.id
_entity.type
_entity.pdbx_description
1 polymer ?
#
loop_
_entity_poly.entity_id
_entity_poly.type
_entity_poly.pdbx_seq_one_letter_code
_entity_poly.pdbx_strand_id
1 'polypeptide(L)'
;DRIHELGEFSDTDWNSRSVVEISAKKKTDGWFLHAITGETWLLKLKFRVSRGAFRREELIERLNLKTLNQMENLPVYGNEPRVRCKALRGPWQEVEIRAHTLDELDTPTFWSFLETAVRSFQQLTRTVDLEDVMPWKKLGQRWHLMRKGFAPGKRVAWDEQVLAQLVRILEEIAPDGQFQWTNQVLVPFTPAGHSEPWATLYTKKPASLDLFLFGPKNMIGFGRFASLAWDRDLDATRPDRDVVRLRFLKTADLKKGDLREFLREHLEGVTRSVAHV
;
A
#
# COMPACT_ATOMS: atom_id res chain seq x y z
N ASP A 1 25.96 0.05 5.75
CA ASP A 1 26.51 -0.47 7.01
C ASP A 1 26.31 0.48 8.19
N ARG A 2 26.68 1.77 8.10
CA ARG A 2 26.58 2.73 9.23
C ARG A 2 25.17 2.86 9.85
N ILE A 3 24.08 2.69 9.11
CA ILE A 3 22.71 2.72 9.68
C ILE A 3 22.52 1.56 10.66
N HIS A 4 23.03 0.38 10.32
CA HIS A 4 22.98 -0.80 11.18
C HIS A 4 23.87 -0.67 12.44
N GLU A 5 24.93 0.16 12.39
CA GLU A 5 25.73 0.50 13.57
C GLU A 5 24.98 1.43 14.54
N LEU A 6 24.08 2.26 14.02
CA LEU A 6 23.28 3.20 14.82
C LEU A 6 22.06 2.55 15.46
N GLY A 7 21.60 1.39 14.97
CA GLY A 7 20.40 0.78 15.50
C GLY A 7 20.09 -0.61 14.96
N GLU A 8 19.08 -1.26 15.56
CA GLU A 8 18.63 -2.58 15.18
C GLU A 8 17.60 -2.50 14.07
N PHE A 9 17.93 -3.08 12.91
CA PHE A 9 17.08 -3.14 11.72
C PHE A 9 17.07 -4.55 11.13
N SER A 10 16.18 -4.81 10.20
CA SER A 10 16.25 -5.97 9.30
C SER A 10 17.40 -5.78 8.31
N ASP A 11 17.82 -6.86 7.67
CA ASP A 11 18.77 -6.77 6.55
C ASP A 11 18.24 -5.81 5.47
N THR A 12 19.20 -5.14 4.82
CA THR A 12 18.89 -4.23 3.72
C THR A 12 18.29 -4.99 2.55
N ASP A 13 17.10 -4.60 2.11
CA ASP A 13 16.44 -5.18 0.94
C ASP A 13 16.85 -4.44 -0.35
N TRP A 14 17.58 -5.15 -1.21
CA TRP A 14 18.06 -4.70 -2.51
C TRP A 14 17.21 -5.20 -3.69
N ASN A 15 16.12 -5.91 -3.42
CA ASN A 15 15.38 -6.64 -4.44
C ASN A 15 14.48 -5.76 -5.32
N SER A 16 14.18 -4.54 -4.92
CA SER A 16 13.45 -3.60 -5.75
C SER A 16 14.38 -2.88 -6.73
N ARG A 17 13.98 -2.80 -7.99
CA ARG A 17 14.79 -2.27 -9.10
C ARG A 17 15.37 -0.86 -8.86
N SER A 18 14.66 -0.01 -8.15
CA SER A 18 15.04 1.40 -7.92
C SER A 18 14.92 1.85 -6.48
N VAL A 19 14.60 0.96 -5.56
CA VAL A 19 14.39 1.28 -4.15
C VAL A 19 15.18 0.30 -3.29
N VAL A 20 16.04 0.84 -2.43
CA VAL A 20 16.69 0.09 -1.35
C VAL A 20 15.92 0.37 -0.08
N GLU A 21 15.47 -0.67 0.61
CA GLU A 21 14.69 -0.53 1.84
C GLU A 21 15.46 -1.04 3.05
N ILE A 22 15.39 -0.29 4.14
CA ILE A 22 15.76 -0.74 5.49
C ILE A 22 14.52 -0.67 6.36
N SER A 23 14.10 -1.81 6.87
CA SER A 23 12.92 -1.94 7.73
C SER A 23 13.30 -2.17 9.19
N ALA A 24 12.34 -1.99 10.09
CA ALA A 24 12.47 -2.41 11.48
C ALA A 24 12.82 -3.89 11.57
N LYS A 25 13.49 -4.31 12.65
CA LYS A 25 13.81 -5.72 12.93
C LYS A 25 12.54 -6.60 12.90
N LYS A 26 11.46 -6.12 13.47
CA LYS A 26 10.12 -6.70 13.33
C LYS A 26 9.44 -6.06 12.12
N LYS A 27 9.32 -6.80 11.02
CA LYS A 27 8.76 -6.29 9.74
C LYS A 27 7.39 -5.62 9.86
N THR A 28 6.56 -6.01 10.85
CA THR A 28 5.26 -5.40 11.11
C THR A 28 5.35 -3.93 11.50
N ASP A 29 6.49 -3.48 12.02
CA ASP A 29 6.72 -2.09 12.42
C ASP A 29 7.01 -1.18 11.23
N GLY A 30 7.29 -1.80 10.07
CA GLY A 30 7.40 -1.15 8.77
C GLY A 30 8.81 -0.65 8.47
N TRP A 31 8.91 0.10 7.37
CA TRP A 31 10.18 0.61 6.87
C TRP A 31 10.69 1.81 7.69
N PHE A 32 12.01 1.94 7.79
CA PHE A 32 12.71 3.10 8.32
C PHE A 32 13.24 4.01 7.21
N LEU A 33 13.93 3.41 6.23
CA LEU A 33 14.54 4.13 5.13
C LEU A 33 14.14 3.52 3.79
N HIS A 34 13.77 4.39 2.86
CA HIS A 34 13.81 4.12 1.42
C HIS A 34 14.86 5.00 0.77
N ALA A 35 15.84 4.39 0.14
CA ALA A 35 16.78 5.07 -0.74
C ALA A 35 16.37 4.77 -2.20
N ILE A 36 15.97 5.81 -2.92
CA ILE A 36 15.41 5.72 -4.28
C ILE A 36 16.42 6.28 -5.25
N THR A 37 16.80 5.46 -6.24
CA THR A 37 17.68 5.81 -7.36
C THR A 37 16.90 5.86 -8.67
N GLY A 38 17.50 6.34 -9.73
CA GLY A 38 16.89 6.36 -11.07
C GLY A 38 15.89 7.50 -11.31
N GLU A 39 15.81 8.45 -10.40
CA GLU A 39 15.10 9.72 -10.58
C GLU A 39 16.05 10.84 -11.01
N THR A 40 15.52 12.06 -11.08
CA THR A 40 16.27 13.26 -11.49
C THR A 40 17.38 13.67 -10.50
N TRP A 41 17.29 13.24 -9.24
CA TRP A 41 18.35 13.39 -8.25
C TRP A 41 19.20 12.11 -8.17
N LEU A 42 20.47 12.23 -7.78
CA LEU A 42 21.35 11.09 -7.58
C LEU A 42 20.71 10.09 -6.61
N LEU A 43 20.16 10.59 -5.51
CA LEU A 43 19.57 9.81 -4.46
C LEU A 43 18.43 10.58 -3.78
N LYS A 44 17.27 9.94 -3.68
CA LYS A 44 16.16 10.40 -2.86
C LYS A 44 16.06 9.51 -1.63
N LEU A 45 16.33 10.08 -0.45
CA LEU A 45 16.20 9.40 0.83
C LEU A 45 14.89 9.77 1.49
N LYS A 46 14.12 8.75 1.91
CA LYS A 46 12.92 8.93 2.70
C LYS A 46 13.10 8.22 4.02
N PHE A 47 13.02 8.97 5.10
CA PHE A 47 13.09 8.47 6.46
C PHE A 47 11.72 8.52 7.11
N ARG A 48 11.36 7.43 7.79
CA ARG A 48 10.15 7.38 8.60
C ARG A 48 10.54 7.58 10.06
N VAL A 49 10.01 8.60 10.68
CA VAL A 49 10.33 9.02 12.05
C VAL A 49 9.06 9.33 12.84
N SER A 50 9.18 9.57 14.14
CA SER A 50 8.03 10.00 14.95
C SER A 50 7.52 11.37 14.48
N ARG A 51 6.22 11.58 14.57
CA ARG A 51 5.58 12.84 14.17
C ARG A 51 6.12 14.00 15.01
N GLY A 52 6.55 15.05 14.33
CA GLY A 52 7.11 16.24 14.96
C GLY A 52 8.57 16.11 15.37
N ALA A 53 9.25 14.99 15.02
CA ALA A 53 10.68 14.84 15.29
C ALA A 53 11.54 15.87 14.55
N PHE A 54 11.07 16.33 13.39
CA PHE A 54 11.76 17.31 12.58
C PHE A 54 10.82 18.37 12.04
N ARG A 55 11.31 19.61 12.02
CA ARG A 55 10.70 20.73 11.30
C ARG A 55 11.48 20.97 10.01
N ARG A 56 10.74 21.21 8.93
CA ARG A 56 11.33 21.37 7.60
C ARG A 56 12.34 22.52 7.55
N GLU A 57 11.99 23.66 8.12
CA GLU A 57 12.79 24.89 8.13
C GLU A 57 14.12 24.66 8.87
N GLU A 58 14.06 24.05 10.04
CA GLU A 58 15.24 23.70 10.85
C GLU A 58 16.16 22.71 10.12
N LEU A 59 15.58 21.76 9.37
CA LEU A 59 16.37 20.80 8.59
C LEU A 59 17.04 21.44 7.39
N ILE A 60 16.36 22.36 6.69
CA ILE A 60 16.95 23.10 5.57
C ILE A 60 18.14 23.90 6.04
N GLU A 61 18.00 24.63 7.13
CA GLU A 61 19.08 25.42 7.73
C GLU A 61 20.25 24.51 8.19
N ARG A 62 19.92 23.44 8.90
CA ARG A 62 20.92 22.54 9.48
C ARG A 62 21.70 21.75 8.43
N LEU A 63 21.03 21.21 7.42
CA LEU A 63 21.65 20.42 6.36
C LEU A 63 22.39 21.31 5.35
N ASN A 64 22.00 22.56 5.25
CA ASN A 64 22.59 23.59 4.37
C ASN A 64 22.87 23.08 2.95
N LEU A 65 21.92 22.32 2.39
CA LEU A 65 22.03 21.80 1.04
C LEU A 65 21.90 22.94 0.03
N LYS A 66 22.82 23.03 -0.92
CA LYS A 66 22.78 24.04 -1.99
C LYS A 66 21.43 23.96 -2.73
N THR A 67 20.85 25.12 -2.98
CA THR A 67 19.67 25.23 -3.87
C THR A 67 20.10 25.02 -5.32
N LEU A 68 19.17 24.71 -6.22
CA LEU A 68 19.45 24.56 -7.65
C LEU A 68 20.19 25.79 -8.24
N ASN A 69 19.82 26.98 -7.79
CA ASN A 69 20.43 28.23 -8.27
C ASN A 69 21.88 28.43 -7.78
N GLN A 70 22.30 27.68 -6.77
CA GLN A 70 23.66 27.69 -6.22
C GLN A 70 24.56 26.61 -6.81
N MET A 71 24.00 25.76 -7.67
CA MET A 71 24.70 24.66 -8.32
C MET A 71 25.18 25.11 -9.69
N GLU A 72 26.48 25.23 -9.87
CA GLU A 72 27.10 25.56 -11.16
C GLU A 72 27.17 24.30 -12.05
N ASN A 73 26.89 24.48 -13.35
CA ASN A 73 27.11 23.46 -14.40
C ASN A 73 26.38 22.11 -14.23
N LEU A 74 25.29 22.10 -13.50
CA LEU A 74 24.48 20.89 -13.38
C LEU A 74 23.32 20.91 -14.35
N PRO A 75 23.01 19.80 -15.01
CA PRO A 75 21.75 19.69 -15.73
C PRO A 75 20.64 19.94 -14.71
N VAL A 76 19.55 20.60 -15.13
CA VAL A 76 18.39 20.91 -14.27
C VAL A 76 17.72 19.58 -13.88
N TYR A 77 18.19 18.99 -12.80
CA TYR A 77 17.64 17.77 -12.26
C TYR A 77 16.76 18.09 -11.05
N GLY A 78 15.51 17.71 -11.19
CA GLY A 78 14.58 17.67 -10.08
C GLY A 78 13.95 18.99 -9.69
N ASN A 79 12.98 18.88 -8.81
CA ASN A 79 12.18 19.96 -8.29
C ASN A 79 12.63 20.36 -6.88
N GLU A 80 12.62 21.64 -6.60
CA GLU A 80 12.66 22.15 -5.24
C GLU A 80 11.30 21.85 -4.53
N PRO A 81 11.27 21.71 -3.22
CA PRO A 81 12.40 21.78 -2.30
C PRO A 81 13.16 20.43 -2.17
N ARG A 82 14.45 20.51 -1.84
CA ARG A 82 15.31 19.34 -1.61
C ARG A 82 15.00 18.62 -0.29
N VAL A 83 14.44 19.34 0.69
CA VAL A 83 14.02 18.79 1.98
C VAL A 83 12.52 18.93 2.12
N ARG A 84 11.83 17.83 2.45
CA ARG A 84 10.40 17.81 2.72
C ARG A 84 10.10 17.07 4.01
N CYS A 85 9.16 17.59 4.79
CA CYS A 85 8.59 16.92 5.95
C CYS A 85 7.10 16.75 5.73
N LYS A 86 6.61 15.52 5.78
CA LYS A 86 5.21 15.19 5.56
C LYS A 86 4.68 14.35 6.72
N ALA A 87 3.57 14.77 7.32
CA ALA A 87 2.87 13.92 8.27
C ALA A 87 2.27 12.70 7.54
N LEU A 88 2.55 11.52 8.07
CA LEU A 88 1.94 10.27 7.65
C LEU A 88 0.78 9.92 8.58
N ARG A 89 0.08 8.81 8.29
CA ARG A 89 -0.95 8.29 9.18
C ARG A 89 -0.34 7.79 10.50
N GLY A 90 -1.11 7.94 11.59
CA GLY A 90 -0.68 7.55 12.93
C GLY A 90 0.42 8.48 13.46
N PRO A 91 1.36 7.97 14.26
CA PRO A 91 2.38 8.75 14.94
C PRO A 91 3.60 9.07 14.05
N TRP A 92 3.50 8.86 12.74
CA TRP A 92 4.61 8.91 11.81
C TRP A 92 4.73 10.23 11.06
N GLN A 93 5.95 10.55 10.69
CA GLN A 93 6.37 11.59 9.76
C GLN A 93 7.33 10.99 8.73
N GLU A 94 7.23 11.42 7.48
CA GLU A 94 8.22 11.17 6.43
C GLU A 94 9.11 12.41 6.30
N VAL A 95 10.41 12.21 6.36
CA VAL A 95 11.42 13.21 5.99
C VAL A 95 12.05 12.76 4.68
N GLU A 96 11.89 13.57 3.63
CA GLU A 96 12.51 13.34 2.32
C GLU A 96 13.68 14.29 2.13
N ILE A 97 14.85 13.73 1.79
CA ILE A 97 16.07 14.46 1.46
C ILE A 97 16.50 14.02 0.06
N ARG A 98 16.80 14.98 -0.80
CA ARG A 98 17.31 14.74 -2.14
C ARG A 98 18.74 15.18 -2.22
N ALA A 99 19.64 14.22 -2.44
CA ALA A 99 21.07 14.46 -2.60
C ALA A 99 21.45 14.48 -4.08
N HIS A 100 22.37 15.35 -4.44
CA HIS A 100 22.94 15.43 -5.77
C HIS A 100 24.31 14.75 -5.83
N THR A 101 25.12 14.89 -4.78
CA THR A 101 26.42 14.24 -4.63
C THR A 101 26.50 13.48 -3.32
N LEU A 102 27.43 12.52 -3.22
CA LEU A 102 27.66 11.79 -1.98
C LEU A 102 28.24 12.69 -0.88
N ASP A 103 29.03 13.69 -1.25
CA ASP A 103 29.63 14.62 -0.29
C ASP A 103 28.59 15.41 0.51
N GLU A 104 27.40 15.62 -0.04
CA GLU A 104 26.27 16.24 0.68
C GLU A 104 25.75 15.38 1.83
N LEU A 105 25.97 14.07 1.74
CA LEU A 105 25.53 13.07 2.73
C LEU A 105 26.67 12.69 3.71
N ASP A 106 27.93 12.93 3.35
CA ASP A 106 29.07 12.65 4.22
C ASP A 106 29.50 13.89 5.03
N THR A 107 28.52 14.47 5.70
CA THR A 107 28.73 15.66 6.56
C THR A 107 28.36 15.34 8.01
N PRO A 108 29.04 15.97 9.01
CA PRO A 108 28.70 15.81 10.42
C PRO A 108 27.23 16.14 10.71
N THR A 109 26.66 17.11 9.99
CA THR A 109 25.27 17.55 10.14
C THR A 109 24.29 16.49 9.63
N PHE A 110 24.58 15.84 8.50
CA PHE A 110 23.77 14.73 8.00
C PHE A 110 23.86 13.51 8.93
N TRP A 111 25.03 13.18 9.43
CA TRP A 111 25.20 12.07 10.37
C TRP A 111 24.44 12.31 11.68
N SER A 112 24.51 13.51 12.24
CA SER A 112 23.73 13.89 13.42
C SER A 112 22.22 13.87 13.16
N PHE A 113 21.78 14.22 11.95
CA PHE A 113 20.37 14.03 11.53
C PHE A 113 20.02 12.55 11.52
N LEU A 114 20.85 11.69 10.90
CA LEU A 114 20.61 10.26 10.78
C LEU A 114 20.51 9.58 12.16
N GLU A 115 21.42 9.88 13.10
CA GLU A 115 21.35 9.39 14.48
C GLU A 115 20.03 9.77 15.16
N THR A 116 19.60 11.01 14.99
CA THR A 116 18.32 11.49 15.53
C THR A 116 17.13 10.78 14.90
N ALA A 117 17.18 10.54 13.58
CA ALA A 117 16.13 9.82 12.84
C ALA A 117 16.03 8.36 13.30
N VAL A 118 17.16 7.66 13.43
CA VAL A 118 17.22 6.28 13.94
C VAL A 118 16.65 6.21 15.36
N ARG A 119 17.13 7.08 16.25
CA ARG A 119 16.64 7.14 17.64
C ARG A 119 15.14 7.38 17.69
N SER A 120 14.64 8.35 16.93
CA SER A 120 13.21 8.68 16.86
C SER A 120 12.37 7.51 16.36
N PHE A 121 12.81 6.81 15.33
CA PHE A 121 12.12 5.62 14.80
C PHE A 121 12.10 4.48 15.82
N GLN A 122 13.25 4.14 16.40
CA GLN A 122 13.34 3.04 17.35
C GLN A 122 12.63 3.31 18.67
N GLN A 123 12.68 4.53 19.17
CA GLN A 123 11.91 4.89 20.36
C GLN A 123 10.41 4.69 20.12
N LEU A 124 9.91 5.11 18.96
CA LEU A 124 8.50 4.96 18.64
C LEU A 124 8.11 3.48 18.48
N THR A 125 8.92 2.66 17.79
CA THR A 125 8.65 1.23 17.62
C THR A 125 8.75 0.42 18.92
N ARG A 126 9.50 0.90 19.91
CA ARG A 126 9.61 0.27 21.24
C ARG A 126 8.50 0.67 22.20
N THR A 127 8.00 1.91 22.10
CA THR A 127 7.08 2.49 23.11
C THR A 127 5.62 2.46 22.68
N VAL A 128 5.33 2.38 21.40
CA VAL A 128 3.96 2.36 20.86
C VAL A 128 3.64 0.98 20.36
N ASP A 129 2.58 0.38 20.87
CA ASP A 129 1.96 -0.75 20.22
C ASP A 129 1.37 -0.26 18.89
N LEU A 130 2.10 -0.51 17.79
CA LEU A 130 1.68 -0.09 16.46
C LEU A 130 0.34 -0.70 16.04
N GLU A 131 -0.07 -1.81 16.68
CA GLU A 131 -1.39 -2.38 16.48
C GLU A 131 -2.49 -1.48 17.06
N ASP A 132 -2.23 -0.75 18.14
CA ASP A 132 -3.19 0.24 18.67
C ASP A 132 -3.29 1.47 17.76
N VAL A 133 -2.22 1.84 17.09
CA VAL A 133 -2.20 2.95 16.13
C VAL A 133 -2.74 2.52 14.76
N MET A 134 -2.66 1.23 14.46
CA MET A 134 -3.18 0.62 13.24
C MET A 134 -4.31 -0.36 13.57
N PRO A 135 -5.48 0.13 14.02
CA PRO A 135 -6.53 -0.72 14.57
C PRO A 135 -7.06 -1.76 13.56
N TRP A 136 -6.85 -1.55 12.28
CA TRP A 136 -7.18 -2.55 11.24
C TRP A 136 -6.28 -3.77 11.30
N LYS A 137 -5.01 -3.65 11.73
CA LYS A 137 -4.12 -4.82 11.92
C LYS A 137 -4.58 -5.66 13.12
N LYS A 138 -4.96 -5.00 14.22
CA LYS A 138 -5.42 -5.66 15.45
C LYS A 138 -6.82 -6.27 15.28
N LEU A 139 -7.73 -5.52 14.66
CA LEU A 139 -9.12 -5.95 14.49
C LEU A 139 -9.31 -6.88 13.28
N GLY A 140 -8.41 -6.83 12.28
CA GLY A 140 -8.48 -7.67 11.10
C GLY A 140 -9.86 -7.64 10.44
N GLN A 141 -10.47 -8.81 10.31
CA GLN A 141 -11.82 -8.96 9.74
C GLN A 141 -12.86 -8.05 10.41
N ARG A 142 -12.82 -7.91 11.73
CA ARG A 142 -13.77 -7.07 12.48
C ARG A 142 -13.69 -5.60 12.06
N TRP A 143 -12.51 -5.07 11.71
CA TRP A 143 -12.35 -3.71 11.19
C TRP A 143 -13.22 -3.46 9.96
N HIS A 144 -13.27 -4.41 9.07
CA HIS A 144 -14.02 -4.31 7.82
C HIS A 144 -15.50 -4.58 8.03
N LEU A 145 -15.87 -5.65 8.74
CA LEU A 145 -17.26 -6.04 9.00
C LEU A 145 -18.01 -5.00 9.84
N MET A 146 -17.37 -4.42 10.84
CA MET A 146 -17.96 -3.35 11.65
C MET A 146 -17.90 -1.98 10.99
N ARG A 147 -17.51 -1.90 9.72
CA ARG A 147 -17.43 -0.66 8.94
C ARG A 147 -16.64 0.47 9.63
N LYS A 148 -15.59 0.11 10.39
CA LYS A 148 -14.70 1.09 11.03
C LYS A 148 -13.80 1.77 10.00
N GLY A 149 -13.32 2.99 10.31
CA GLY A 149 -12.35 3.71 9.49
C GLY A 149 -12.95 4.59 8.39
N PHE A 150 -14.26 4.74 8.33
CA PHE A 150 -14.87 5.84 7.57
C PHE A 150 -14.70 7.16 8.31
N ALA A 151 -14.57 8.26 7.57
CA ALA A 151 -14.49 9.58 8.17
C ALA A 151 -15.77 9.89 8.96
N PRO A 152 -15.67 10.59 10.09
CA PRO A 152 -16.85 11.03 10.86
C PRO A 152 -17.86 11.75 9.96
N GLY A 153 -19.15 11.44 10.12
CA GLY A 153 -20.24 12.02 9.33
C GLY A 153 -20.38 11.51 7.88
N LYS A 154 -19.48 10.66 7.41
CA LYS A 154 -19.63 10.02 6.08
C LYS A 154 -20.74 8.97 6.12
N ARG A 155 -21.82 9.23 5.36
CA ARG A 155 -22.86 8.23 5.14
C ARG A 155 -22.35 7.17 4.17
N VAL A 156 -22.42 5.91 4.59
CA VAL A 156 -22.09 4.75 3.75
C VAL A 156 -23.37 4.28 3.08
N ALA A 157 -23.36 4.18 1.74
CA ALA A 157 -24.53 3.90 0.93
C ALA A 157 -24.85 2.40 0.82
N TRP A 158 -23.88 1.51 1.09
CA TRP A 158 -24.11 0.06 1.00
C TRP A 158 -24.49 -0.56 2.36
N ASP A 159 -25.28 -1.63 2.32
CA ASP A 159 -25.81 -2.29 3.52
C ASP A 159 -24.70 -2.99 4.33
N GLU A 160 -24.85 -2.98 5.64
CA GLU A 160 -23.88 -3.55 6.58
C GLU A 160 -23.62 -5.05 6.35
N GLN A 161 -24.67 -5.80 5.96
CA GLN A 161 -24.60 -7.25 5.77
C GLN A 161 -23.97 -7.67 4.43
N VAL A 162 -23.80 -6.75 3.47
CA VAL A 162 -23.33 -7.09 2.11
C VAL A 162 -21.93 -7.70 2.17
N LEU A 163 -21.02 -7.11 2.94
CA LEU A 163 -19.65 -7.62 3.06
C LEU A 163 -19.64 -9.05 3.64
N ALA A 164 -20.36 -9.29 4.73
CA ALA A 164 -20.39 -10.60 5.37
C ALA A 164 -20.97 -11.69 4.45
N GLN A 165 -22.01 -11.35 3.66
CA GLN A 165 -22.60 -12.29 2.71
C GLN A 165 -21.67 -12.53 1.51
N LEU A 166 -21.01 -11.50 1.01
CA LEU A 166 -20.06 -11.66 -0.10
C LEU A 166 -18.85 -12.49 0.29
N VAL A 167 -18.33 -12.31 1.52
CA VAL A 167 -17.27 -13.15 2.08
C VAL A 167 -17.69 -14.63 2.09
N ARG A 168 -18.90 -14.94 2.58
CA ARG A 168 -19.43 -16.32 2.56
C ARG A 168 -19.54 -16.90 1.15
N ILE A 169 -19.97 -16.09 0.18
CA ILE A 169 -20.03 -16.53 -1.22
C ILE A 169 -18.64 -16.89 -1.74
N LEU A 170 -17.62 -16.08 -1.45
CA LEU A 170 -16.25 -16.37 -1.87
C LEU A 170 -15.68 -17.62 -1.17
N GLU A 171 -15.99 -17.83 0.12
CA GLU A 171 -15.65 -19.05 0.88
C GLU A 171 -16.35 -20.29 0.35
N GLU A 172 -17.63 -20.18 -0.08
CA GLU A 172 -18.36 -21.28 -0.71
C GLU A 172 -17.76 -21.68 -2.07
N ILE A 173 -17.21 -20.71 -2.81
CA ILE A 173 -16.61 -20.94 -4.14
C ILE A 173 -15.20 -21.50 -4.04
N ALA A 174 -14.41 -21.01 -3.08
CA ALA A 174 -13.06 -21.46 -2.82
C ALA A 174 -12.85 -21.68 -1.30
N PRO A 175 -13.30 -22.85 -0.75
CA PRO A 175 -13.34 -23.09 0.70
C PRO A 175 -11.97 -22.98 1.39
N ASP A 176 -10.88 -23.36 0.70
CA ASP A 176 -9.52 -23.31 1.23
C ASP A 176 -8.81 -21.98 0.92
N GLY A 177 -9.54 -21.00 0.40
CA GLY A 177 -9.02 -19.67 0.09
C GLY A 177 -8.77 -18.83 1.35
N GLN A 178 -7.83 -17.91 1.27
CA GLN A 178 -7.42 -17.07 2.38
C GLN A 178 -7.67 -15.59 2.13
N PHE A 179 -8.30 -14.92 3.09
CA PHE A 179 -8.45 -13.48 3.13
C PHE A 179 -7.30 -12.80 3.88
N GLN A 180 -6.76 -11.73 3.31
CA GLN A 180 -5.77 -10.88 3.98
C GLN A 180 -6.45 -9.66 4.60
N TRP A 181 -6.80 -9.74 5.88
CA TRP A 181 -7.57 -8.72 6.61
C TRP A 181 -6.73 -7.57 7.17
N THR A 182 -5.41 -7.63 7.05
CA THR A 182 -4.49 -6.68 7.71
C THR A 182 -4.27 -5.37 6.97
N ASN A 183 -4.87 -5.19 5.79
CA ASN A 183 -4.86 -3.92 5.08
C ASN A 183 -6.03 -3.05 5.55
N GLN A 184 -5.85 -1.73 5.58
CA GLN A 184 -6.86 -0.79 6.06
C GLN A 184 -8.10 -0.71 5.17
N VAL A 185 -7.94 -0.91 3.87
CA VAL A 185 -8.89 -0.53 2.82
C VAL A 185 -9.28 -1.72 1.96
N LEU A 186 -8.31 -2.52 1.58
CA LEU A 186 -8.44 -3.64 0.67
C LEU A 186 -8.40 -4.96 1.43
N VAL A 187 -9.16 -5.93 0.96
CA VAL A 187 -9.14 -7.31 1.48
C VAL A 187 -8.90 -8.24 0.30
N PRO A 188 -7.63 -8.57 0.01
CA PRO A 188 -7.30 -9.59 -0.97
C PRO A 188 -7.80 -10.96 -0.55
N PHE A 189 -8.25 -11.76 -1.53
CA PHE A 189 -8.66 -13.14 -1.38
C PHE A 189 -7.87 -14.00 -2.36
N THR A 190 -7.13 -14.97 -1.85
CA THR A 190 -6.26 -15.87 -2.60
C THR A 190 -6.79 -17.30 -2.44
N PRO A 191 -7.26 -17.95 -3.52
CA PRO A 191 -7.65 -19.36 -3.49
C PRO A 191 -6.45 -20.27 -3.21
N ALA A 192 -6.71 -21.46 -2.69
CA ALA A 192 -5.67 -22.45 -2.47
C ALA A 192 -4.95 -22.81 -3.79
N GLY A 193 -3.63 -22.95 -3.72
CA GLY A 193 -2.79 -23.25 -4.89
C GLY A 193 -2.47 -22.04 -5.79
N HIS A 194 -2.96 -20.84 -5.48
CA HIS A 194 -2.63 -19.63 -6.20
C HIS A 194 -1.60 -18.80 -5.43
N SER A 195 -0.65 -18.20 -6.13
CA SER A 195 0.38 -17.32 -5.55
C SER A 195 -0.10 -15.86 -5.41
N GLU A 196 -1.10 -15.46 -6.18
CA GLU A 196 -1.63 -14.10 -6.20
C GLU A 196 -3.13 -14.05 -5.87
N PRO A 197 -3.62 -12.92 -5.35
CA PRO A 197 -5.05 -12.74 -5.12
C PRO A 197 -5.85 -12.86 -6.42
N TRP A 198 -6.85 -13.73 -6.42
CA TRP A 198 -7.88 -13.81 -7.47
C TRP A 198 -8.89 -12.69 -7.37
N ALA A 199 -9.24 -12.30 -6.14
CA ALA A 199 -10.24 -11.28 -5.88
C ALA A 199 -9.74 -10.28 -4.82
N THR A 200 -10.24 -9.05 -4.86
CA THR A 200 -9.97 -8.04 -3.83
C THR A 200 -11.22 -7.23 -3.53
N LEU A 201 -11.60 -7.17 -2.27
CA LEU A 201 -12.70 -6.34 -1.78
C LEU A 201 -12.18 -4.94 -1.41
N TYR A 202 -12.82 -3.90 -1.94
CA TYR A 202 -12.57 -2.51 -1.52
C TYR A 202 -13.68 -2.09 -0.55
N THR A 203 -13.38 -2.11 0.74
CA THR A 203 -14.37 -2.00 1.83
C THR A 203 -14.54 -0.58 2.37
N LYS A 204 -13.74 0.39 1.93
CA LYS A 204 -13.73 1.76 2.47
C LYS A 204 -14.22 2.82 1.48
N LYS A 205 -14.84 2.41 0.39
CA LYS A 205 -15.55 3.33 -0.50
C LYS A 205 -16.97 3.56 0.06
N PRO A 206 -17.35 4.82 0.37
CA PRO A 206 -18.68 5.07 0.94
C PRO A 206 -19.83 4.76 -0.02
N ALA A 207 -19.61 4.93 -1.33
CA ALA A 207 -20.65 4.82 -2.34
C ALA A 207 -21.07 3.36 -2.65
N SER A 208 -20.15 2.39 -2.53
CA SER A 208 -20.41 0.98 -2.83
C SER A 208 -19.38 0.08 -2.16
N LEU A 209 -19.72 -1.18 -1.89
CA LEU A 209 -18.77 -2.24 -1.69
C LEU A 209 -18.33 -2.74 -3.07
N ASP A 210 -17.04 -2.66 -3.37
CA ASP A 210 -16.52 -3.07 -4.67
C ASP A 210 -15.77 -4.39 -4.56
N LEU A 211 -16.01 -5.30 -5.49
CA LEU A 211 -15.26 -6.53 -5.72
C LEU A 211 -14.48 -6.39 -7.02
N PHE A 212 -13.17 -6.53 -6.94
CA PHE A 212 -12.28 -6.61 -8.09
C PHE A 212 -11.90 -8.06 -8.31
N LEU A 213 -12.07 -8.56 -9.53
CA LEU A 213 -11.63 -9.88 -9.97
C LEU A 213 -10.50 -9.71 -10.98
N PHE A 214 -9.46 -10.49 -10.81
CA PHE A 214 -8.27 -10.46 -11.66
C PHE A 214 -8.21 -11.73 -12.50
N GLY A 215 -8.00 -11.59 -13.79
CA GLY A 215 -7.90 -12.72 -14.70
C GLY A 215 -6.98 -12.45 -15.88
N PRO A 216 -6.57 -13.49 -16.61
CA PRO A 216 -5.80 -13.36 -17.84
C PRO A 216 -6.48 -12.43 -18.82
N LYS A 217 -5.68 -11.85 -19.72
CA LYS A 217 -6.14 -10.96 -20.78
C LYS A 217 -7.17 -11.66 -21.67
N ASN A 218 -8.27 -10.98 -21.95
CA ASN A 218 -9.38 -11.45 -22.81
C ASN A 218 -10.08 -12.75 -22.31
N MET A 219 -9.94 -13.09 -21.03
CA MET A 219 -10.58 -14.28 -20.49
C MET A 219 -12.11 -14.15 -20.51
N ILE A 220 -12.63 -12.95 -20.28
CA ILE A 220 -14.06 -12.68 -20.32
C ILE A 220 -14.43 -12.09 -21.66
N GLY A 221 -15.22 -12.83 -22.46
CA GLY A 221 -15.76 -12.31 -23.71
C GLY A 221 -16.64 -11.10 -23.49
N PHE A 222 -16.50 -10.08 -24.34
CA PHE A 222 -17.23 -8.81 -24.23
C PHE A 222 -18.75 -9.00 -24.17
N GLY A 223 -19.29 -9.93 -24.95
CA GLY A 223 -20.72 -10.27 -24.95
C GLY A 223 -21.19 -10.84 -23.59
N ARG A 224 -20.43 -11.75 -22.99
CA ARG A 224 -20.74 -12.30 -21.65
C ARG A 224 -20.70 -11.20 -20.60
N PHE A 225 -19.65 -10.36 -20.62
CA PHE A 225 -19.56 -9.23 -19.71
C PHE A 225 -20.73 -8.25 -19.85
N ALA A 226 -21.13 -7.94 -21.07
CA ALA A 226 -22.25 -7.04 -21.34
C ALA A 226 -23.60 -7.60 -20.86
N SER A 227 -23.77 -8.94 -20.82
CA SER A 227 -25.00 -9.60 -20.36
C SER A 227 -25.17 -9.61 -18.83
N LEU A 228 -24.11 -9.32 -18.06
CA LEU A 228 -24.16 -9.30 -16.60
C LEU A 228 -25.09 -8.19 -16.09
N ALA A 229 -26.00 -8.54 -15.19
CA ALA A 229 -27.06 -7.64 -14.67
C ALA A 229 -26.59 -6.73 -13.52
N TRP A 230 -25.29 -6.65 -13.23
CA TRP A 230 -24.74 -5.87 -12.11
C TRP A 230 -24.15 -4.55 -12.57
N ASP A 231 -24.02 -3.62 -11.64
CA ASP A 231 -23.18 -2.43 -11.81
C ASP A 231 -21.72 -2.85 -11.87
N ARG A 232 -21.08 -2.68 -13.00
CA ARG A 232 -19.78 -3.26 -13.35
C ARG A 232 -18.94 -2.38 -14.26
N ASP A 233 -17.64 -2.57 -14.17
CA ASP A 233 -16.65 -2.04 -15.12
C ASP A 233 -15.68 -3.16 -15.52
N LEU A 234 -15.16 -3.10 -16.74
CA LEU A 234 -14.06 -3.91 -17.22
C LEU A 234 -12.88 -2.99 -17.55
N ASP A 235 -11.80 -3.11 -16.80
CA ASP A 235 -10.52 -2.47 -17.13
C ASP A 235 -9.67 -3.45 -17.96
N ALA A 236 -9.71 -3.23 -19.28
CA ALA A 236 -8.91 -3.99 -20.25
C ALA A 236 -7.65 -3.21 -20.69
N THR A 237 -7.30 -2.12 -20.03
CA THR A 237 -6.15 -1.27 -20.40
C THR A 237 -4.81 -1.85 -19.96
N ARG A 238 -4.81 -2.73 -18.93
CA ARG A 238 -3.60 -3.38 -18.45
C ARG A 238 -3.07 -4.37 -19.49
N PRO A 239 -1.75 -4.40 -19.73
CA PRO A 239 -1.19 -5.26 -20.78
C PRO A 239 -1.23 -6.75 -20.43
N ASP A 240 -1.18 -7.09 -19.14
CA ASP A 240 -0.98 -8.43 -18.59
C ASP A 240 -2.27 -9.13 -18.16
N ARG A 241 -3.30 -8.36 -17.82
CA ARG A 241 -4.54 -8.90 -17.23
C ARG A 241 -5.75 -8.03 -17.50
N ASP A 242 -6.93 -8.62 -17.34
CA ASP A 242 -8.20 -7.91 -17.23
C ASP A 242 -8.63 -7.79 -15.77
N VAL A 243 -9.29 -6.68 -15.42
CA VAL A 243 -9.83 -6.45 -14.09
C VAL A 243 -11.33 -6.17 -14.21
N VAL A 244 -12.13 -7.07 -13.67
CA VAL A 244 -13.57 -6.87 -13.54
C VAL A 244 -13.87 -6.26 -12.18
N ARG A 245 -14.65 -5.20 -12.17
CA ARG A 245 -15.14 -4.56 -10.96
C ARG A 245 -16.65 -4.69 -10.87
N LEU A 246 -17.11 -5.31 -9.82
CA LEU A 246 -18.54 -5.41 -9.47
C LEU A 246 -18.83 -4.52 -8.26
N ARG A 247 -19.97 -3.82 -8.26
CA ARG A 247 -20.40 -2.94 -7.18
C ARG A 247 -21.69 -3.45 -6.55
N PHE A 248 -21.71 -3.45 -5.22
CA PHE A 248 -22.84 -3.91 -4.43
C PHE A 248 -23.29 -2.84 -3.45
N LEU A 249 -24.59 -2.60 -3.37
CA LEU A 249 -25.22 -1.68 -2.43
C LEU A 249 -26.08 -2.40 -1.41
N LYS A 250 -26.80 -3.44 -1.84
CA LYS A 250 -27.77 -4.15 -1.02
C LYS A 250 -27.52 -5.66 -1.07
N THR A 251 -27.94 -6.36 -0.04
CA THR A 251 -27.86 -7.82 -0.01
C THR A 251 -28.65 -8.48 -1.17
N ALA A 252 -29.69 -7.80 -1.66
CA ALA A 252 -30.41 -8.22 -2.85
C ALA A 252 -29.55 -8.25 -4.12
N ASP A 253 -28.50 -7.42 -4.19
CA ASP A 253 -27.59 -7.41 -5.33
C ASP A 253 -26.79 -8.72 -5.42
N LEU A 254 -26.49 -9.36 -4.28
CA LEU A 254 -25.79 -10.65 -4.22
C LEU A 254 -26.65 -11.85 -4.64
N LYS A 255 -27.96 -11.65 -4.73
CA LYS A 255 -28.93 -12.66 -5.17
C LYS A 255 -29.33 -12.49 -6.62
N LYS A 256 -28.93 -11.39 -7.27
CA LYS A 256 -29.22 -11.15 -8.68
C LYS A 256 -28.47 -12.13 -9.56
N GLY A 257 -29.22 -12.71 -10.50
CA GLY A 257 -28.68 -13.49 -11.60
C GLY A 257 -27.80 -14.65 -11.16
N ASP A 258 -26.81 -14.86 -11.94
CA ASP A 258 -25.84 -15.93 -11.94
C ASP A 258 -24.50 -15.55 -11.24
N LEU A 259 -24.53 -14.67 -10.20
CA LEU A 259 -23.30 -14.19 -9.54
C LEU A 259 -22.40 -15.35 -9.10
N ARG A 260 -22.96 -16.38 -8.44
CA ARG A 260 -22.17 -17.52 -7.98
C ARG A 260 -21.61 -18.33 -9.14
N GLU A 261 -22.39 -18.50 -10.19
CA GLU A 261 -21.97 -19.19 -11.41
C GLU A 261 -20.86 -18.40 -12.11
N PHE A 262 -21.06 -17.10 -12.31
CA PHE A 262 -20.04 -16.21 -12.88
C PHE A 262 -18.72 -16.24 -12.09
N LEU A 263 -18.77 -16.18 -10.77
CA LEU A 263 -17.58 -16.22 -9.93
C LEU A 263 -16.87 -17.58 -10.03
N ARG A 264 -17.59 -18.70 -10.09
CA ARG A 264 -16.99 -20.03 -10.30
C ARG A 264 -16.32 -20.13 -11.67
N GLU A 265 -17.03 -19.78 -12.75
CA GLU A 265 -16.50 -19.77 -14.11
C GLU A 265 -15.23 -18.90 -14.21
N HIS A 266 -15.25 -17.74 -13.55
CA HIS A 266 -14.11 -16.85 -13.53
C HIS A 266 -12.90 -17.48 -12.81
N LEU A 267 -13.12 -18.08 -11.64
CA LEU A 267 -12.05 -18.76 -10.90
C LEU A 267 -11.47 -19.95 -11.68
N GLU A 268 -12.36 -20.78 -12.27
CA GLU A 268 -11.93 -21.91 -13.12
C GLU A 268 -11.12 -21.46 -14.32
N GLY A 269 -11.49 -20.34 -14.96
CA GLY A 269 -10.73 -19.76 -16.05
C GLY A 269 -9.32 -19.32 -15.64
N VAL A 270 -9.22 -18.67 -14.47
CA VAL A 270 -7.92 -18.28 -13.90
C VAL A 270 -7.08 -19.51 -13.56
N THR A 271 -7.67 -20.51 -12.91
CA THR A 271 -6.95 -21.74 -12.51
C THR A 271 -6.41 -22.50 -13.72
N ARG A 272 -7.20 -22.63 -14.78
CA ARG A 272 -6.77 -23.28 -16.03
C ARG A 272 -5.59 -22.54 -16.68
N SER A 273 -5.58 -21.21 -16.65
CA SER A 273 -4.49 -20.43 -17.24
C SER A 273 -3.17 -20.54 -16.47
N VAL A 274 -3.24 -20.73 -15.14
CA VAL A 274 -2.05 -20.95 -14.29
C VAL A 274 -1.46 -22.34 -14.50
N ALA A 275 -2.27 -23.34 -14.80
CA ALA A 275 -1.81 -24.72 -15.03
C ALA A 275 -1.09 -24.92 -16.38
N HIS A 276 -1.15 -23.95 -17.29
CA HIS A 276 -0.53 -23.99 -18.61
C HIS A 276 0.75 -23.13 -18.74
N VAL A 277 1.21 -22.52 -17.67
CA VAL A 277 2.49 -21.78 -17.56
C VAL A 277 3.50 -22.58 -16.78
#